data_1636bb6a40a6537202730d7d8b825585
#
_entry.id   1636bb6a40a6537202730d7d8b825585
#
_cell.length_a   1.000
_cell.length_b   1.000
_cell.length_c   1.000
_cell.angle_alpha   90.00
_cell.angle_beta   90.00
_cell.angle_gamma   90.00
#
_symmetry.space_group_name_H-M   'P 1'
#
loop_
_entity.id
_entity.type
_entity.pdbx_description
1 polymer ?
#
loop_
_entity_poly.entity_id
_entity_poly.type
_entity_poly.pdbx_seq_one_letter_code
_entity_poly.pdbx_strand_id
1 'polypeptide(L)'
;MSDLVLAIDLGTGGPKVALVDGAGAVLDYEVHRVETVLDESGAATQDASLWWDLVRAATARLTATHGVGRVVGVAVTGQYASTVPVDANGVPTGPCLTWLDTRGARHARAAVGGPIQGYSPRKALRFIRVNGGAPSTSGADPVGQILYLTHEEPDVVARTRWFLEPVDYLTMRLTGVASATHASRLALWMTDNRNLSHLAYDEGLLGLAGLDASKLPPLLAFGDVVGTVTADVADELGLSRGAVVATGMPDLHAAALGAGATAPYATHLALSTTSWVSCPVGEKKTDALHSIATVPGISNDTYLVINNQETGAGALDWLRRLLGGHDYASLTALAALSPPGARGVRFRPWLAGERSPAEDKSVRASFANLSLANDTGDLVRAVLEGVAANSAWLFGHVESFTTRRLEPVRLLGGGAQSDLWAQIYADALDRRIERVDSPLLAQVRGAALLAWAKVRNRPLAELVTSPPVTVFEPTNADAYRAQVAELPARFRAESRAARRAKRGPRSA
;
A
#
# COMPACT_ATOMS: atom_id res chain seq x y z
N MET A 1 1.50 -11.36 -34.27
CA MET A 1 1.67 -11.45 -32.82
C MET A 1 0.72 -10.43 -32.17
N SER A 2 0.08 -10.74 -31.06
CA SER A 2 -0.86 -9.82 -30.39
C SER A 2 -0.12 -8.70 -29.65
N ASP A 3 -0.79 -7.55 -29.48
CA ASP A 3 -0.30 -6.44 -28.70
C ASP A 3 -0.16 -6.80 -27.22
N LEU A 4 0.71 -6.08 -26.52
CA LEU A 4 1.01 -6.24 -25.08
C LEU A 4 0.91 -4.90 -24.37
N VAL A 5 0.75 -4.92 -23.07
CA VAL A 5 0.96 -3.77 -22.19
C VAL A 5 2.06 -4.07 -21.18
N LEU A 6 2.78 -3.01 -20.81
CA LEU A 6 3.77 -3.02 -19.75
C LEU A 6 3.11 -2.58 -18.45
N ALA A 7 3.19 -3.41 -17.43
CA ALA A 7 2.75 -3.07 -16.08
C ALA A 7 3.95 -3.01 -15.13
N ILE A 8 4.08 -1.91 -14.41
CA ILE A 8 5.16 -1.67 -13.47
C ILE A 8 4.56 -1.52 -12.07
N ASP A 9 4.99 -2.36 -11.13
CA ASP A 9 4.62 -2.30 -9.72
C ASP A 9 5.87 -1.96 -8.89
N LEU A 10 6.00 -0.70 -8.49
CA LEU A 10 7.11 -0.23 -7.68
C LEU A 10 6.79 -0.37 -6.17
N GLY A 11 6.96 -1.57 -5.64
CA GLY A 11 6.88 -1.79 -4.19
C GLY A 11 8.08 -1.19 -3.42
N THR A 12 7.96 -1.12 -2.09
CA THR A 12 9.07 -0.63 -1.23
C THR A 12 10.34 -1.49 -1.36
N GLY A 13 10.19 -2.77 -1.64
CA GLY A 13 11.33 -3.68 -1.86
C GLY A 13 11.92 -3.63 -3.26
N GLY A 14 11.37 -2.81 -4.17
CA GLY A 14 11.83 -2.62 -5.54
C GLY A 14 10.76 -2.91 -6.62
N PRO A 15 11.07 -2.64 -7.89
CA PRO A 15 10.14 -2.78 -9.00
C PRO A 15 9.89 -4.23 -9.41
N LYS A 16 8.64 -4.52 -9.75
CA LYS A 16 8.19 -5.67 -10.52
C LYS A 16 7.72 -5.16 -11.88
N VAL A 17 8.29 -5.67 -12.96
CA VAL A 17 8.00 -5.28 -14.34
C VAL A 17 7.43 -6.47 -15.08
N ALA A 18 6.27 -6.32 -15.72
CA ALA A 18 5.57 -7.44 -16.35
C ALA A 18 5.00 -7.06 -17.72
N LEU A 19 4.99 -8.03 -18.61
CA LEU A 19 4.25 -7.98 -19.88
C LEU A 19 2.92 -8.73 -19.74
N VAL A 20 1.84 -8.07 -20.11
CA VAL A 20 0.48 -8.58 -19.95
C VAL A 20 -0.24 -8.53 -21.29
N ASP A 21 -0.86 -9.64 -21.66
CA ASP A 21 -1.61 -9.75 -22.92
C ASP A 21 -3.02 -9.15 -22.84
N GLY A 22 -3.73 -9.17 -23.97
CA GLY A 22 -5.08 -8.63 -24.08
C GLY A 22 -6.15 -9.41 -23.32
N ALA A 23 -5.86 -10.60 -22.82
CA ALA A 23 -6.73 -11.39 -21.96
C ALA A 23 -6.47 -11.13 -20.46
N GLY A 24 -5.42 -10.33 -20.13
CA GLY A 24 -5.01 -10.05 -18.75
C GLY A 24 -4.05 -11.11 -18.18
N ALA A 25 -3.54 -12.03 -19.01
CA ALA A 25 -2.53 -12.99 -18.57
C ALA A 25 -1.14 -12.33 -18.53
N VAL A 26 -0.44 -12.52 -17.43
CA VAL A 26 0.97 -12.13 -17.31
C VAL A 26 1.81 -13.15 -18.07
N LEU A 27 2.43 -12.73 -19.17
CA LEU A 27 3.25 -13.60 -20.02
C LEU A 27 4.64 -13.83 -19.41
N ASP A 28 5.22 -12.76 -18.88
CA ASP A 28 6.55 -12.79 -18.27
C ASP A 28 6.72 -11.61 -17.34
N TYR A 29 7.62 -11.73 -16.36
CA TYR A 29 7.90 -10.65 -15.42
C TYR A 29 9.28 -10.78 -14.76
N GLU A 30 9.82 -9.65 -14.34
CA GLU A 30 11.03 -9.58 -13.51
C GLU A 30 10.75 -8.86 -12.19
N VAL A 31 11.44 -9.28 -11.14
CA VAL A 31 11.40 -8.66 -9.81
C VAL A 31 12.80 -8.26 -9.41
N HIS A 32 12.98 -7.00 -9.06
CA HIS A 32 14.26 -6.45 -8.61
C HIS A 32 14.16 -5.97 -7.18
N ARG A 33 15.29 -6.01 -6.47
CA ARG A 33 15.37 -5.53 -5.09
C ARG A 33 16.05 -4.17 -5.02
N VAL A 34 15.48 -3.29 -4.20
CA VAL A 34 16.06 -1.99 -3.84
C VAL A 34 16.06 -1.90 -2.31
N GLU A 35 17.20 -1.52 -1.77
CA GLU A 35 17.32 -1.30 -0.33
C GLU A 35 16.83 0.09 0.05
N THR A 36 16.18 0.18 1.21
CA THR A 36 15.88 1.46 1.86
C THR A 36 17.04 1.78 2.80
N VAL A 37 17.69 2.91 2.59
CA VAL A 37 18.72 3.41 3.49
C VAL A 37 18.04 3.99 4.71
N LEU A 38 18.33 3.41 5.87
CA LEU A 38 17.80 3.82 7.17
C LEU A 38 18.94 4.33 8.05
N ASP A 39 18.69 5.39 8.83
CA ASP A 39 19.64 5.86 9.82
C ASP A 39 18.97 6.29 11.14
N GLU A 40 19.79 6.62 12.14
CA GLU A 40 19.32 7.01 13.48
C GLU A 40 18.62 8.37 13.52
N SER A 41 18.76 9.20 12.48
CA SER A 41 18.05 10.48 12.37
C SER A 41 16.56 10.30 12.05
N GLY A 42 16.16 9.11 11.65
CA GLY A 42 14.84 8.79 11.13
C GLY A 42 14.74 8.92 9.62
N ALA A 43 15.88 9.02 8.93
CA ALA A 43 15.90 8.96 7.47
C ALA A 43 15.49 7.58 6.98
N ALA A 44 14.69 7.56 5.91
CA ALA A 44 14.34 6.37 5.17
C ALA A 44 14.27 6.73 3.69
N THR A 45 15.36 6.50 2.96
CA THR A 45 15.50 6.99 1.59
C THR A 45 15.80 5.89 0.59
N GLN A 46 15.44 6.14 -0.67
CA GLN A 46 15.79 5.31 -1.82
C GLN A 46 16.29 6.19 -2.98
N ASP A 47 17.15 5.63 -3.83
CA ASP A 47 17.56 6.30 -5.07
C ASP A 47 16.51 6.06 -6.17
N ALA A 48 15.81 7.12 -6.56
CA ALA A 48 14.79 7.05 -7.61
C ALA A 48 15.41 6.82 -9.00
N SER A 49 16.68 7.20 -9.22
CA SER A 49 17.39 6.90 -10.47
C SER A 49 17.61 5.41 -10.64
N LEU A 50 17.94 4.70 -9.54
CA LEU A 50 18.09 3.26 -9.55
C LEU A 50 16.76 2.54 -9.91
N TRP A 51 15.61 3.05 -9.46
CA TRP A 51 14.31 2.48 -9.87
C TRP A 51 14.13 2.54 -11.38
N TRP A 52 14.43 3.71 -11.96
CA TRP A 52 14.34 3.91 -13.39
C TRP A 52 15.27 2.99 -14.17
N ASP A 53 16.53 2.86 -13.73
CA ASP A 53 17.51 2.00 -14.38
C ASP A 53 17.09 0.52 -14.34
N LEU A 54 16.56 0.06 -13.22
CA LEU A 54 16.04 -1.31 -13.08
C LEU A 54 14.82 -1.55 -13.97
N VAL A 55 13.88 -0.60 -14.01
CA VAL A 55 12.70 -0.67 -14.90
C VAL A 55 13.13 -0.70 -16.36
N ARG A 56 14.08 0.16 -16.77
CA ARG A 56 14.63 0.18 -18.14
C ARG A 56 15.24 -1.17 -18.51
N ALA A 57 16.15 -1.66 -17.69
CA ALA A 57 16.86 -2.90 -17.93
C ALA A 57 15.91 -4.11 -18.03
N ALA A 58 14.93 -4.20 -17.11
CA ALA A 58 13.92 -5.27 -17.13
C ALA A 58 13.04 -5.16 -18.38
N THR A 59 12.54 -3.97 -18.70
CA THR A 59 11.68 -3.76 -19.88
C THR A 59 12.38 -4.14 -21.15
N ALA A 60 13.65 -3.69 -21.35
CA ALA A 60 14.43 -4.00 -22.56
C ALA A 60 14.62 -5.54 -22.73
N ARG A 61 14.89 -6.27 -21.64
CA ARG A 61 15.01 -7.73 -21.70
C ARG A 61 13.70 -8.42 -22.07
N LEU A 62 12.60 -8.01 -21.40
CA LEU A 62 11.28 -8.57 -21.66
C LEU A 62 10.81 -8.32 -23.10
N THR A 63 11.00 -7.10 -23.61
CA THR A 63 10.63 -6.75 -24.99
C THR A 63 11.51 -7.43 -26.03
N ALA A 64 12.82 -7.59 -25.77
CA ALA A 64 13.70 -8.37 -26.63
C ALA A 64 13.27 -9.84 -26.73
N THR A 65 12.78 -10.43 -25.63
CA THR A 65 12.31 -11.83 -25.60
C THR A 65 10.95 -12.00 -26.29
N HIS A 66 10.01 -11.07 -26.05
CA HIS A 66 8.61 -11.23 -26.47
C HIS A 66 8.24 -10.43 -27.73
N GLY A 67 9.14 -9.64 -28.27
CA GLY A 67 9.00 -8.90 -29.52
C GLY A 67 8.96 -7.37 -29.33
N VAL A 68 9.95 -6.73 -29.95
CA VAL A 68 10.07 -5.27 -29.98
C VAL A 68 8.88 -4.64 -30.70
N GLY A 69 8.41 -3.49 -30.21
CA GLY A 69 7.30 -2.73 -30.78
C GLY A 69 5.90 -3.28 -30.48
N ARG A 70 5.79 -4.37 -29.72
CA ARG A 70 4.48 -4.96 -29.35
C ARG A 70 3.81 -4.29 -28.17
N VAL A 71 4.55 -3.57 -27.33
CA VAL A 71 3.99 -2.90 -26.16
C VAL A 71 3.35 -1.59 -26.61
N VAL A 72 2.03 -1.52 -26.52
CA VAL A 72 1.21 -0.40 -27.00
C VAL A 72 0.65 0.46 -25.87
N GLY A 73 0.82 0.04 -24.62
CA GLY A 73 0.39 0.78 -23.44
C GLY A 73 1.24 0.47 -22.21
N VAL A 74 1.33 1.44 -21.30
CA VAL A 74 2.06 1.33 -20.03
C VAL A 74 1.18 1.85 -18.89
N ALA A 75 1.20 1.15 -17.76
CA ALA A 75 0.66 1.65 -16.50
C ALA A 75 1.61 1.37 -15.34
N VAL A 76 1.64 2.30 -14.40
CA VAL A 76 2.50 2.27 -13.22
C VAL A 76 1.66 2.24 -11.96
N THR A 77 1.97 1.30 -11.08
CA THR A 77 1.45 1.25 -9.71
C THR A 77 2.61 1.11 -8.72
N GLY A 78 2.35 1.30 -7.45
CA GLY A 78 3.37 1.05 -6.43
C GLY A 78 3.12 1.75 -5.11
N GLN A 79 4.20 1.83 -4.32
CA GLN A 79 4.22 2.53 -3.03
C GLN A 79 3.81 3.99 -3.17
N TYR A 80 3.24 4.52 -2.12
CA TYR A 80 2.78 5.91 -2.01
C TYR A 80 3.21 6.52 -0.67
N ALA A 81 2.76 7.75 -0.39
CA ALA A 81 3.17 8.53 0.78
C ALA A 81 4.68 8.83 0.79
N SER A 82 5.28 8.98 -0.37
CA SER A 82 6.70 9.21 -0.56
C SER A 82 6.93 10.44 -1.44
N THR A 83 8.10 11.06 -1.33
CA THR A 83 8.40 12.28 -2.09
C THR A 83 9.69 12.12 -2.92
N VAL A 84 9.57 12.23 -4.23
CA VAL A 84 10.68 12.30 -5.17
C VAL A 84 10.84 13.76 -5.63
N PRO A 85 11.88 14.48 -5.20
CA PRO A 85 12.18 15.81 -5.71
C PRO A 85 12.85 15.68 -7.08
N VAL A 86 12.29 16.34 -8.11
CA VAL A 86 12.86 16.30 -9.47
C VAL A 86 12.95 17.70 -10.10
N ASP A 87 13.87 17.86 -11.04
CA ASP A 87 13.96 19.04 -11.87
C ASP A 87 12.85 19.07 -12.96
N ALA A 88 12.92 20.06 -13.87
CA ALA A 88 11.94 20.20 -14.95
C ALA A 88 11.99 19.05 -15.97
N ASN A 89 13.08 18.31 -16.04
CA ASN A 89 13.29 17.18 -16.95
C ASN A 89 13.01 15.83 -16.30
N GLY A 90 12.57 15.80 -15.02
CA GLY A 90 12.32 14.58 -14.26
C GLY A 90 13.60 13.91 -13.74
N VAL A 91 14.72 14.64 -13.68
CA VAL A 91 15.96 14.15 -13.05
C VAL A 91 15.85 14.38 -11.53
N PRO A 92 16.08 13.37 -10.68
CA PRO A 92 16.06 13.55 -9.24
C PRO A 92 17.09 14.58 -8.78
N THR A 93 16.65 15.53 -7.94
CA THR A 93 17.52 16.57 -7.35
C THR A 93 18.03 16.16 -5.97
N GLY A 94 17.49 15.06 -5.44
CA GLY A 94 17.85 14.42 -4.18
C GLY A 94 17.22 13.03 -4.09
N PRO A 95 17.50 12.26 -3.02
CA PRO A 95 16.90 10.94 -2.84
C PRO A 95 15.38 11.04 -2.63
N CYS A 96 14.66 9.96 -2.95
CA CYS A 96 13.28 9.80 -2.51
C CYS A 96 13.21 9.66 -0.99
N LEU A 97 12.39 10.46 -0.34
CA LEU A 97 12.00 10.25 1.04
C LEU A 97 10.80 9.29 1.04
N THR A 98 10.97 8.10 1.62
CA THR A 98 9.92 7.07 1.61
C THR A 98 8.89 7.30 2.73
N TRP A 99 7.79 6.59 2.69
CA TRP A 99 6.73 6.60 3.69
C TRP A 99 7.19 6.22 5.12
N LEU A 100 8.44 5.76 5.26
CA LEU A 100 9.10 5.47 6.54
C LEU A 100 9.92 6.65 7.08
N ASP A 101 10.21 7.68 6.26
CA ASP A 101 11.04 8.81 6.64
C ASP A 101 10.32 9.72 7.63
N THR A 102 10.89 9.89 8.83
CA THR A 102 10.28 10.66 9.93
C THR A 102 10.98 11.99 10.22
N ARG A 103 12.00 12.37 9.43
CA ARG A 103 12.78 13.60 9.65
C ARG A 103 11.91 14.86 9.61
N GLY A 104 10.82 14.83 8.85
CA GLY A 104 9.83 15.90 8.77
C GLY A 104 8.97 16.11 10.03
N ALA A 105 9.09 15.27 11.06
CA ALA A 105 8.20 15.27 12.23
C ALA A 105 8.07 16.64 12.93
N ARG A 106 9.17 17.37 13.10
CA ARG A 106 9.12 18.69 13.77
C ARG A 106 8.33 19.72 12.94
N HIS A 107 8.50 19.68 11.61
CA HIS A 107 7.84 20.60 10.69
C HIS A 107 6.36 20.27 10.53
N ALA A 108 6.02 18.98 10.38
CA ALA A 108 4.65 18.52 10.37
C ALA A 108 3.89 18.91 11.64
N ARG A 109 4.52 18.76 12.82
CA ARG A 109 3.93 19.23 14.11
C ARG A 109 3.75 20.73 14.15
N ALA A 110 4.66 21.52 13.60
CA ALA A 110 4.48 22.96 13.50
C ALA A 110 3.30 23.34 12.59
N ALA A 111 3.13 22.63 11.48
CA ALA A 111 2.04 22.86 10.51
C ALA A 111 0.67 22.46 11.06
N VAL A 112 0.51 21.26 11.63
CA VAL A 112 -0.82 20.71 12.02
C VAL A 112 -0.95 20.42 13.50
N GLY A 113 0.12 20.57 14.28
CA GLY A 113 0.20 20.16 15.68
C GLY A 113 -0.68 20.95 16.63
N GLY A 114 -1.00 20.33 17.78
CA GLY A 114 -1.82 20.91 18.84
C GLY A 114 -2.11 19.93 19.98
N PRO A 115 -3.01 20.29 20.89
CA PRO A 115 -3.18 19.61 22.19
C PRO A 115 -3.93 18.29 22.15
N ILE A 116 -4.69 17.97 21.07
CA ILE A 116 -5.52 16.76 21.00
C ILE A 116 -4.80 15.71 20.16
N GLN A 117 -4.27 14.68 20.80
CA GLN A 117 -3.50 13.62 20.16
C GLN A 117 -2.38 14.13 19.22
N GLY A 118 -1.81 15.28 19.54
CA GLY A 118 -0.79 15.93 18.71
C GLY A 118 -1.33 16.86 17.63
N TYR A 119 -2.65 17.01 17.48
CA TYR A 119 -3.28 17.85 16.44
C TYR A 119 -3.97 19.08 17.02
N SER A 120 -3.98 20.17 16.22
CA SER A 120 -4.88 21.30 16.39
C SER A 120 -6.29 20.89 15.93
N PRO A 121 -7.33 20.95 16.81
CA PRO A 121 -8.67 20.50 16.45
C PRO A 121 -9.24 21.21 15.21
N ARG A 122 -9.00 22.52 15.10
CA ARG A 122 -9.49 23.31 13.96
C ARG A 122 -8.82 22.89 12.66
N LYS A 123 -7.50 22.70 12.66
CA LYS A 123 -6.74 22.28 11.47
C LYS A 123 -7.12 20.85 11.07
N ALA A 124 -7.10 19.91 12.03
CA ALA A 124 -7.49 18.52 11.77
C ALA A 124 -8.90 18.41 11.22
N LEU A 125 -9.88 19.12 11.80
CA LEU A 125 -11.25 19.11 11.29
C LEU A 125 -11.35 19.63 9.85
N ARG A 126 -10.59 20.68 9.49
CA ARG A 126 -10.57 21.17 8.10
C ARG A 126 -9.99 20.15 7.14
N PHE A 127 -8.85 19.53 7.49
CA PHE A 127 -8.24 18.47 6.69
C PHE A 127 -9.20 17.28 6.49
N ILE A 128 -9.78 16.77 7.57
CA ILE A 128 -10.74 15.65 7.51
C ILE A 128 -11.97 16.02 6.68
N ARG A 129 -12.51 17.23 6.86
CA ARG A 129 -13.70 17.65 6.13
C ARG A 129 -13.45 17.78 4.63
N VAL A 130 -12.34 18.35 4.20
CA VAL A 130 -12.02 18.62 2.80
C VAL A 130 -11.42 17.39 2.14
N ASN A 131 -10.33 16.86 2.69
CA ASN A 131 -9.61 15.75 2.08
C ASN A 131 -10.10 14.37 2.55
N GLY A 132 -10.30 14.16 3.86
CA GLY A 132 -10.68 12.87 4.45
C GLY A 132 -9.64 12.35 5.46
N GLY A 133 -8.44 12.88 5.46
CA GLY A 133 -7.37 12.60 6.40
C GLY A 133 -6.60 13.86 6.72
N ALA A 134 -5.54 13.76 7.49
CA ALA A 134 -4.68 14.87 7.87
C ALA A 134 -3.21 14.45 7.89
N PRO A 135 -2.27 15.39 7.65
CA PRO A 135 -0.84 15.10 7.69
C PRO A 135 -0.41 14.46 9.00
N SER A 136 0.47 13.47 8.90
CA SER A 136 0.98 12.75 10.07
C SER A 136 1.91 13.62 10.92
N THR A 137 1.67 13.68 12.22
CA THR A 137 2.60 14.35 13.15
C THR A 137 3.95 13.64 13.30
N SER A 138 4.07 12.42 12.77
CA SER A 138 5.35 11.71 12.65
C SER A 138 6.21 12.21 11.49
N GLY A 139 5.64 13.01 10.57
CA GLY A 139 6.32 13.47 9.36
C GLY A 139 6.50 12.43 8.26
N ALA A 140 5.97 11.23 8.46
CA ALA A 140 6.11 10.11 7.52
C ALA A 140 5.04 10.16 6.41
N ASP A 141 4.87 11.33 5.80
CA ASP A 141 4.05 11.58 4.63
C ASP A 141 4.61 12.75 3.80
N PRO A 142 4.14 12.95 2.57
CA PRO A 142 4.70 13.99 1.70
C PRO A 142 4.67 15.41 2.29
N VAL A 143 3.71 15.75 3.16
CA VAL A 143 3.72 17.07 3.83
C VAL A 143 4.95 17.21 4.71
N GLY A 144 5.18 16.26 5.61
CA GLY A 144 6.36 16.27 6.48
C GLY A 144 7.66 16.24 5.68
N GLN A 145 7.71 15.41 4.65
CA GLN A 145 8.87 15.23 3.78
C GLN A 145 9.20 16.50 3.00
N ILE A 146 8.22 17.15 2.36
CA ILE A 146 8.41 18.41 1.60
C ILE A 146 8.82 19.54 2.56
N LEU A 147 8.20 19.63 3.73
CA LEU A 147 8.58 20.61 4.75
C LEU A 147 10.02 20.38 5.25
N TYR A 148 10.42 19.12 5.46
CA TYR A 148 11.81 18.79 5.80
C TYR A 148 12.75 19.29 4.70
N LEU A 149 12.51 18.93 3.44
CA LEU A 149 13.34 19.41 2.32
C LEU A 149 13.37 20.93 2.27
N THR A 150 12.24 21.60 2.45
CA THR A 150 12.16 23.07 2.38
C THR A 150 13.00 23.75 3.45
N HIS A 151 13.05 23.20 4.65
CA HIS A 151 13.73 23.85 5.77
C HIS A 151 15.15 23.37 6.02
N GLU A 152 15.45 22.10 5.70
CA GLU A 152 16.74 21.48 6.01
C GLU A 152 17.63 21.30 4.76
N GLU A 153 17.02 21.22 3.55
CA GLU A 153 17.71 20.93 2.30
C GLU A 153 17.36 22.00 1.21
N PRO A 154 17.52 23.31 1.50
CA PRO A 154 17.08 24.38 0.59
C PRO A 154 17.75 24.32 -0.79
N ASP A 155 18.99 23.82 -0.89
CA ASP A 155 19.70 23.64 -2.15
C ASP A 155 19.05 22.56 -3.03
N VAL A 156 18.49 21.50 -2.43
CA VAL A 156 17.70 20.50 -3.13
C VAL A 156 16.43 21.15 -3.69
N VAL A 157 15.71 21.90 -2.84
CA VAL A 157 14.46 22.57 -3.21
C VAL A 157 14.66 23.63 -4.28
N ALA A 158 15.78 24.37 -4.26
CA ALA A 158 16.10 25.37 -5.29
C ALA A 158 16.23 24.76 -6.70
N ARG A 159 16.74 23.53 -6.80
CA ARG A 159 16.85 22.78 -8.06
C ARG A 159 15.58 21.99 -8.41
N THR A 160 14.68 21.78 -7.44
CA THR A 160 13.46 21.00 -7.63
C THR A 160 12.39 21.82 -8.36
N ARG A 161 11.88 21.29 -9.45
CA ARG A 161 10.68 21.81 -10.12
C ARG A 161 9.40 21.14 -9.61
N TRP A 162 9.45 19.82 -9.35
CA TRP A 162 8.29 19.04 -8.94
C TRP A 162 8.60 18.13 -7.77
N PHE A 163 7.67 18.06 -6.81
CA PHE A 163 7.63 17.00 -5.80
C PHE A 163 6.62 15.93 -6.27
N LEU A 164 7.11 14.76 -6.65
CA LEU A 164 6.31 13.67 -7.22
C LEU A 164 6.17 12.50 -6.23
N GLU A 165 5.06 11.77 -6.36
CA GLU A 165 4.99 10.41 -5.82
C GLU A 165 5.80 9.44 -6.69
N PRO A 166 6.26 8.29 -6.18
CA PRO A 166 7.04 7.32 -6.96
C PRO A 166 6.38 6.91 -8.27
N VAL A 167 5.07 6.70 -8.27
CA VAL A 167 4.32 6.34 -9.48
C VAL A 167 4.25 7.47 -10.50
N ASP A 168 4.10 8.72 -10.03
CA ASP A 168 4.07 9.92 -10.88
C ASP A 168 5.47 10.23 -11.45
N TYR A 169 6.52 9.92 -10.68
CA TYR A 169 7.91 10.00 -11.18
C TYR A 169 8.15 9.06 -12.36
N LEU A 170 7.75 7.79 -12.24
CA LEU A 170 7.95 6.83 -13.33
C LEU A 170 7.12 7.19 -14.57
N THR A 171 5.88 7.70 -14.40
CA THR A 171 5.09 8.17 -15.55
C THR A 171 5.76 9.38 -16.23
N MET A 172 6.32 10.30 -15.45
CA MET A 172 7.09 11.42 -16.00
C MET A 172 8.36 10.96 -16.75
N ARG A 173 9.08 9.95 -16.23
CA ARG A 173 10.26 9.39 -16.92
C ARG A 173 9.89 8.75 -18.27
N LEU A 174 8.70 8.17 -18.37
CA LEU A 174 8.20 7.57 -19.62
C LEU A 174 7.75 8.61 -20.65
N THR A 175 7.14 9.71 -20.20
CA THR A 175 6.42 10.66 -21.08
C THR A 175 7.06 12.03 -21.19
N GLY A 176 7.94 12.41 -20.26
CA GLY A 176 8.42 13.79 -20.10
C GLY A 176 7.39 14.75 -19.47
N VAL A 177 6.19 14.26 -19.10
CA VAL A 177 5.08 15.08 -18.58
C VAL A 177 4.89 14.84 -17.08
N ALA A 178 5.01 15.89 -16.27
CA ALA A 178 4.68 15.83 -14.84
C ALA A 178 3.18 15.88 -14.66
N SER A 179 2.62 14.91 -13.98
CA SER A 179 1.20 14.84 -13.63
C SER A 179 1.00 14.08 -12.32
N ALA A 180 -0.17 14.21 -11.72
CA ALA A 180 -0.63 13.42 -10.59
C ALA A 180 -2.15 13.25 -10.65
N THR A 181 -2.72 12.51 -9.70
CA THR A 181 -4.17 12.34 -9.55
C THR A 181 -4.57 12.56 -8.09
N HIS A 182 -5.87 12.71 -7.82
CA HIS A 182 -6.37 12.63 -6.45
C HIS A 182 -5.94 11.33 -5.76
N ALA A 183 -5.90 10.22 -6.50
CA ALA A 183 -5.50 8.91 -5.98
C ALA A 183 -4.00 8.86 -5.67
N SER A 184 -3.11 9.27 -6.59
CA SER A 184 -1.67 9.27 -6.31
C SER A 184 -1.29 10.25 -5.19
N ARG A 185 -2.07 11.34 -5.01
CA ARG A 185 -1.86 12.35 -3.97
C ARG A 185 -2.63 12.09 -2.66
N LEU A 186 -3.16 10.90 -2.47
CA LEU A 186 -3.99 10.58 -1.29
C LEU A 186 -3.30 10.89 0.05
N ALA A 187 -1.97 10.71 0.15
CA ALA A 187 -1.20 10.96 1.36
C ALA A 187 -0.58 12.37 1.43
N LEU A 188 -0.72 13.20 0.39
CA LEU A 188 -0.35 14.61 0.44
C LEU A 188 -1.40 15.45 1.20
N TRP A 189 -2.66 14.99 1.29
CA TRP A 189 -3.76 15.63 2.02
C TRP A 189 -4.19 17.02 1.53
N MET A 190 -3.77 17.44 0.33
CA MET A 190 -3.99 18.81 -0.20
C MET A 190 -5.09 18.91 -1.24
N THR A 191 -5.74 17.79 -1.60
CA THR A 191 -6.82 17.79 -2.60
C THR A 191 -8.19 17.93 -1.95
N ASP A 192 -9.16 18.52 -2.66
CA ASP A 192 -10.56 18.54 -2.24
C ASP A 192 -11.27 17.25 -2.68
N ASN A 193 -11.30 16.27 -1.79
CA ASN A 193 -11.90 14.97 -2.07
C ASN A 193 -13.41 14.93 -1.85
N ARG A 194 -14.09 16.08 -1.67
CA ARG A 194 -15.55 16.17 -1.68
C ARG A 194 -16.11 16.15 -3.10
N ASN A 195 -15.30 16.55 -4.06
CA ASN A 195 -15.64 16.54 -5.49
C ASN A 195 -14.41 16.10 -6.30
N LEU A 196 -14.32 14.83 -6.63
CA LEU A 196 -13.19 14.24 -7.35
C LEU A 196 -13.08 14.68 -8.82
N SER A 197 -14.12 15.33 -9.37
CA SER A 197 -14.07 15.92 -10.70
C SER A 197 -13.42 17.31 -10.73
N HIS A 198 -13.19 17.92 -9.55
CA HIS A 198 -12.48 19.19 -9.43
C HIS A 198 -10.97 18.92 -9.28
N LEU A 199 -10.26 18.92 -10.39
CA LEU A 199 -8.83 18.56 -10.46
C LEU A 199 -7.93 19.71 -10.00
N ALA A 200 -8.02 20.06 -8.70
CA ALA A 200 -7.23 21.13 -8.09
C ALA A 200 -6.82 20.79 -6.66
N TYR A 201 -5.71 21.35 -6.23
CA TYR A 201 -5.31 21.39 -4.82
C TYR A 201 -6.14 22.45 -4.08
N ASP A 202 -6.50 22.20 -2.82
CA ASP A 202 -7.21 23.18 -1.97
C ASP A 202 -6.21 24.22 -1.42
N GLU A 203 -6.35 25.47 -1.84
CA GLU A 203 -5.47 26.58 -1.43
C GLU A 203 -5.45 26.76 0.11
N GLY A 204 -6.60 26.54 0.76
CA GLY A 204 -6.69 26.66 2.21
C GLY A 204 -5.93 25.55 2.96
N LEU A 205 -5.88 24.32 2.41
CA LEU A 205 -5.06 23.24 2.96
C LEU A 205 -3.58 23.49 2.70
N LEU A 206 -3.22 23.93 1.49
CA LEU A 206 -1.84 24.33 1.15
C LEU A 206 -1.34 25.42 2.09
N GLY A 207 -2.13 26.47 2.29
CA GLY A 207 -1.79 27.58 3.21
C GLY A 207 -1.66 27.14 4.67
N LEU A 208 -2.50 26.19 5.14
CA LEU A 208 -2.41 25.62 6.48
C LEU A 208 -1.13 24.80 6.69
N ALA A 209 -0.69 24.09 5.65
CA ALA A 209 0.52 23.27 5.66
C ALA A 209 1.80 24.09 5.35
N GLY A 210 1.68 25.25 4.72
CA GLY A 210 2.82 26.06 4.28
C GLY A 210 3.51 25.48 3.05
N LEU A 211 2.77 24.81 2.16
CA LEU A 211 3.33 24.20 0.94
C LEU A 211 3.20 25.13 -0.26
N ASP A 212 4.25 25.16 -1.08
CA ASP A 212 4.27 25.88 -2.34
C ASP A 212 3.59 25.08 -3.47
N ALA A 213 2.39 25.53 -3.86
CA ALA A 213 1.61 24.93 -4.95
C ALA A 213 2.36 24.88 -6.28
N SER A 214 3.27 25.83 -6.54
CA SER A 214 3.99 25.89 -7.80
C SER A 214 4.96 24.71 -8.04
N LYS A 215 5.31 23.98 -6.97
CA LYS A 215 6.16 22.78 -7.01
C LYS A 215 5.36 21.47 -7.01
N LEU A 216 4.02 21.54 -7.07
CA LEU A 216 3.15 20.36 -7.18
C LEU A 216 2.72 20.19 -8.65
N PRO A 217 2.73 18.95 -9.19
CA PRO A 217 2.36 18.69 -10.58
C PRO A 217 0.86 18.93 -10.80
N PRO A 218 0.42 19.25 -12.05
CA PRO A 218 -1.00 19.34 -12.38
C PRO A 218 -1.73 18.04 -12.10
N LEU A 219 -3.01 18.15 -11.69
CA LEU A 219 -3.87 16.98 -11.48
C LEU A 219 -4.59 16.60 -12.77
N LEU A 220 -4.60 15.30 -13.05
CA LEU A 220 -5.41 14.64 -14.08
C LEU A 220 -6.48 13.75 -13.40
N ALA A 221 -7.50 13.36 -14.12
CA ALA A 221 -8.43 12.37 -13.62
C ALA A 221 -7.79 10.99 -13.52
N PHE A 222 -8.27 10.18 -12.58
CA PHE A 222 -7.77 8.80 -12.41
C PHE A 222 -7.91 8.02 -13.73
N GLY A 223 -6.83 7.46 -14.17
CA GLY A 223 -6.77 6.65 -15.38
C GLY A 223 -6.70 7.44 -16.69
N ASP A 224 -6.60 8.77 -16.69
CA ASP A 224 -6.35 9.52 -17.91
C ASP A 224 -5.00 9.15 -18.54
N VAL A 225 -4.86 9.44 -19.83
CA VAL A 225 -3.59 9.31 -20.54
C VAL A 225 -2.73 10.52 -20.21
N VAL A 226 -1.56 10.28 -19.61
CA VAL A 226 -0.53 11.32 -19.36
C VAL A 226 0.09 11.79 -20.67
N GLY A 227 0.32 10.88 -21.58
CA GLY A 227 0.94 11.08 -22.88
C GLY A 227 1.31 9.75 -23.53
N THR A 228 2.09 9.84 -24.60
CA THR A 228 2.77 8.68 -25.18
C THR A 228 4.20 8.59 -24.65
N VAL A 229 4.77 7.40 -24.67
CA VAL A 229 6.20 7.22 -24.38
C VAL A 229 7.02 8.08 -25.33
N THR A 230 8.06 8.77 -24.82
CA THR A 230 8.96 9.56 -25.69
C THR A 230 9.68 8.67 -26.68
N ALA A 231 10.06 9.22 -27.84
CA ALA A 231 10.69 8.44 -28.90
C ALA A 231 11.96 7.71 -28.42
N ASP A 232 12.82 8.44 -27.68
CA ASP A 232 14.08 7.89 -27.18
C ASP A 232 13.84 6.73 -26.18
N VAL A 233 12.87 6.88 -25.27
CA VAL A 233 12.51 5.82 -24.33
C VAL A 233 11.87 4.65 -25.06
N ALA A 234 11.01 4.88 -26.05
CA ALA A 234 10.40 3.82 -26.83
C ALA A 234 11.44 2.98 -27.58
N ASP A 235 12.38 3.64 -28.23
CA ASP A 235 13.47 2.98 -28.97
C ASP A 235 14.39 2.19 -28.02
N GLU A 236 14.77 2.79 -26.90
CA GLU A 236 15.62 2.15 -25.90
C GLU A 236 14.98 0.91 -25.27
N LEU A 237 13.68 1.00 -24.94
CA LEU A 237 12.97 -0.08 -24.25
C LEU A 237 12.29 -1.08 -25.17
N GLY A 238 12.37 -0.88 -26.49
CA GLY A 238 11.71 -1.73 -27.47
C GLY A 238 10.18 -1.64 -27.42
N LEU A 239 9.63 -0.48 -27.00
CA LEU A 239 8.19 -0.22 -26.98
C LEU A 239 7.71 0.32 -28.33
N SER A 240 6.39 0.32 -28.54
CA SER A 240 5.81 1.09 -29.65
C SER A 240 5.99 2.59 -29.39
N ARG A 241 6.40 3.36 -30.41
CA ARG A 241 6.51 4.84 -30.31
C ARG A 241 5.19 5.54 -30.06
N GLY A 242 4.06 4.84 -30.24
CA GLY A 242 2.71 5.32 -29.91
C GLY A 242 2.16 4.74 -28.59
N ALA A 243 2.97 4.04 -27.79
CA ALA A 243 2.53 3.43 -26.56
C ALA A 243 2.00 4.49 -25.59
N VAL A 244 0.74 4.38 -25.19
CA VAL A 244 0.07 5.31 -24.29
C VAL A 244 0.45 5.01 -22.84
N VAL A 245 0.65 6.05 -22.03
CA VAL A 245 0.95 5.93 -20.61
C VAL A 245 -0.24 6.46 -19.81
N ALA A 246 -0.85 5.59 -19.00
CA ALA A 246 -1.90 6.00 -18.07
C ALA A 246 -1.30 6.69 -16.83
N THR A 247 -2.13 7.49 -16.13
CA THR A 247 -1.74 8.08 -14.83
C THR A 247 -1.28 6.99 -13.85
N GLY A 248 -0.29 7.32 -13.03
CA GLY A 248 0.15 6.44 -11.95
C GLY A 248 -0.94 6.23 -10.89
N MET A 249 -0.94 5.06 -10.26
CA MET A 249 -1.89 4.73 -9.19
C MET A 249 -1.20 4.07 -8.00
N PRO A 250 -1.66 4.28 -6.75
CA PRO A 250 -1.20 3.53 -5.59
C PRO A 250 -1.51 2.02 -5.72
N ASP A 251 -0.71 1.19 -5.04
CA ASP A 251 -0.88 -0.28 -4.99
C ASP A 251 -2.26 -0.71 -4.50
N LEU A 252 -2.89 0.05 -3.60
CA LEU A 252 -4.26 -0.14 -3.13
C LEU A 252 -5.27 -0.18 -4.28
N HIS A 253 -5.15 0.73 -5.26
CA HIS A 253 -6.03 0.82 -6.42
C HIS A 253 -5.79 -0.34 -7.39
N ALA A 254 -4.53 -0.63 -7.65
CA ALA A 254 -4.15 -1.75 -8.49
C ALA A 254 -4.57 -3.09 -7.88
N ALA A 255 -4.50 -3.23 -6.55
CA ALA A 255 -5.00 -4.40 -5.83
C ALA A 255 -6.52 -4.59 -6.03
N ALA A 256 -7.32 -3.52 -5.92
CA ALA A 256 -8.76 -3.56 -6.16
C ALA A 256 -9.08 -4.02 -7.59
N LEU A 257 -8.40 -3.44 -8.58
CA LEU A 257 -8.56 -3.79 -10.00
C LEU A 257 -8.12 -5.24 -10.27
N GLY A 258 -6.93 -5.61 -9.81
CA GLY A 258 -6.36 -6.94 -10.06
C GLY A 258 -7.08 -8.07 -9.31
N ALA A 259 -7.74 -7.76 -8.20
CA ALA A 259 -8.65 -8.67 -7.53
C ALA A 259 -10.04 -8.73 -8.20
N GLY A 260 -10.36 -7.81 -9.13
CA GLY A 260 -11.72 -7.64 -9.67
C GLY A 260 -12.71 -7.11 -8.62
N ALA A 261 -12.22 -6.55 -7.51
CA ALA A 261 -13.01 -6.03 -6.39
C ALA A 261 -13.41 -4.57 -6.65
N THR A 262 -14.16 -4.30 -7.72
CA THR A 262 -14.49 -2.95 -8.20
C THR A 262 -15.96 -2.57 -8.03
N ALA A 263 -16.83 -3.54 -7.83
CA ALA A 263 -18.24 -3.27 -7.51
C ALA A 263 -18.37 -2.69 -6.08
N PRO A 264 -19.43 -1.92 -5.78
CA PRO A 264 -19.67 -1.41 -4.43
C PRO A 264 -19.60 -2.54 -3.38
N TYR A 265 -18.78 -2.32 -2.35
CA TYR A 265 -18.52 -3.26 -1.25
C TYR A 265 -17.84 -4.60 -1.63
N ALA A 266 -17.46 -4.80 -2.91
CA ALA A 266 -16.62 -5.93 -3.27
C ALA A 266 -15.27 -5.82 -2.54
N THR A 267 -15.02 -6.76 -1.65
CA THR A 267 -13.94 -6.63 -0.66
C THR A 267 -12.71 -7.41 -1.06
N HIS A 268 -11.55 -6.81 -0.89
CA HIS A 268 -10.26 -7.51 -0.94
C HIS A 268 -9.44 -7.29 0.32
N LEU A 269 -8.64 -8.28 0.67
CA LEU A 269 -7.65 -8.25 1.73
C LEU A 269 -6.28 -8.51 1.12
N ALA A 270 -5.37 -7.59 1.29
CA ALA A 270 -3.99 -7.76 0.86
C ALA A 270 -3.13 -8.25 2.03
N LEU A 271 -2.48 -9.39 1.85
CA LEU A 271 -1.57 -10.01 2.80
C LEU A 271 -0.14 -9.94 2.26
N SER A 272 0.46 -8.76 2.42
CA SER A 272 1.83 -8.44 2.04
C SER A 272 2.70 -8.29 3.31
N THR A 273 3.82 -7.59 3.26
CA THR A 273 4.63 -7.26 4.46
C THR A 273 3.74 -6.66 5.54
N THR A 274 2.86 -5.74 5.16
CA THR A 274 1.72 -5.21 5.93
C THR A 274 0.43 -5.91 5.50
N SER A 275 -0.70 -5.54 6.10
CA SER A 275 -2.02 -6.06 5.71
C SER A 275 -3.05 -4.93 5.72
N TRP A 276 -3.98 -4.96 4.77
CA TRP A 276 -5.12 -4.04 4.74
C TRP A 276 -6.36 -4.69 4.15
N VAL A 277 -7.51 -4.13 4.49
CA VAL A 277 -8.82 -4.51 3.95
C VAL A 277 -9.39 -3.31 3.20
N SER A 278 -9.84 -3.49 1.98
CA SER A 278 -10.42 -2.42 1.19
C SER A 278 -11.62 -2.88 0.38
N CYS A 279 -12.53 -1.95 0.13
CA CYS A 279 -13.63 -2.11 -0.80
C CYS A 279 -14.05 -0.73 -1.37
N PRO A 280 -14.64 -0.69 -2.58
CA PRO A 280 -15.25 0.52 -3.13
C PRO A 280 -16.50 0.91 -2.34
N VAL A 281 -16.65 2.22 -2.10
CA VAL A 281 -17.82 2.83 -1.45
C VAL A 281 -18.22 4.12 -2.17
N GLY A 282 -19.48 4.53 -2.04
CA GLY A 282 -20.02 5.73 -2.73
C GLY A 282 -19.81 7.04 -1.98
N GLU A 283 -19.24 7.02 -0.77
CA GLU A 283 -19.15 8.22 0.06
C GLU A 283 -17.78 8.42 0.71
N LYS A 284 -17.43 9.69 0.91
CA LYS A 284 -16.29 10.12 1.69
C LYS A 284 -16.60 10.02 3.19
N LYS A 285 -15.85 9.19 3.92
CA LYS A 285 -16.06 8.94 5.34
C LYS A 285 -14.72 8.75 6.07
N THR A 286 -14.67 9.13 7.34
CA THR A 286 -13.47 8.97 8.18
C THR A 286 -13.87 8.53 9.58
N ASP A 287 -13.23 7.48 10.08
CA ASP A 287 -13.22 7.04 11.46
C ASP A 287 -11.78 7.19 12.01
N ALA A 288 -11.51 8.39 12.55
CA ALA A 288 -10.20 8.72 13.08
C ALA A 288 -9.84 7.88 14.33
N LEU A 289 -10.83 7.34 15.04
CA LEU A 289 -10.59 6.52 16.25
C LEU A 289 -9.96 5.17 15.89
N HIS A 290 -10.38 4.59 14.76
CA HIS A 290 -9.91 3.28 14.33
C HIS A 290 -8.92 3.35 13.16
N SER A 291 -8.50 4.57 12.76
CA SER A 291 -7.59 4.80 11.62
C SER A 291 -8.13 4.15 10.33
N ILE A 292 -9.45 4.31 10.09
CA ILE A 292 -10.14 3.86 8.89
C ILE A 292 -10.72 5.10 8.19
N ALA A 293 -10.46 5.23 6.90
CA ALA A 293 -10.98 6.34 6.11
C ALA A 293 -11.33 5.88 4.70
N THR A 294 -11.92 6.77 3.92
CA THR A 294 -12.04 6.59 2.49
C THR A 294 -11.14 7.57 1.76
N VAL A 295 -10.51 7.10 0.69
CA VAL A 295 -9.67 7.88 -0.22
C VAL A 295 -10.28 7.89 -1.62
N PRO A 296 -9.89 8.81 -2.52
CA PRO A 296 -10.33 8.78 -3.92
C PRO A 296 -10.19 7.38 -4.51
N GLY A 297 -11.21 6.91 -5.20
CA GLY A 297 -11.30 5.54 -5.69
C GLY A 297 -10.77 5.34 -7.10
N ILE A 298 -11.30 4.32 -7.77
CA ILE A 298 -10.93 3.92 -9.13
C ILE A 298 -11.75 4.63 -10.23
N SER A 299 -12.58 5.58 -9.84
CA SER A 299 -13.37 6.48 -10.70
C SER A 299 -13.62 7.80 -9.98
N ASN A 300 -14.12 8.81 -10.70
CA ASN A 300 -14.33 10.15 -10.15
C ASN A 300 -15.56 10.28 -9.21
N ASP A 301 -16.29 9.20 -8.99
CA ASP A 301 -17.52 9.13 -8.19
C ASP A 301 -17.47 8.06 -7.10
N THR A 302 -16.32 7.38 -6.95
CA THR A 302 -16.14 6.33 -5.95
C THR A 302 -14.95 6.62 -5.03
N TYR A 303 -14.99 5.97 -3.88
CA TYR A 303 -13.91 5.98 -2.90
C TYR A 303 -13.49 4.56 -2.58
N LEU A 304 -12.26 4.37 -2.08
CA LEU A 304 -11.79 3.12 -1.51
C LEU A 304 -11.63 3.26 0.00
N VAL A 305 -12.06 2.27 0.75
CA VAL A 305 -11.75 2.17 2.17
C VAL A 305 -10.25 1.94 2.33
N ILE A 306 -9.60 2.76 3.16
CA ILE A 306 -8.18 2.64 3.49
C ILE A 306 -8.01 2.42 4.99
N ASN A 307 -7.11 1.53 5.31
CA ASN A 307 -6.59 1.22 6.64
C ASN A 307 -5.25 0.50 6.46
N ASN A 308 -4.51 0.28 7.52
CA ASN A 308 -3.27 -0.49 7.43
C ASN A 308 -2.92 -1.12 8.77
N GLN A 309 -2.53 -2.38 8.75
CA GLN A 309 -1.87 -3.08 9.85
C GLN A 309 -0.37 -3.12 9.58
N GLU A 310 0.44 -2.73 10.56
CA GLU A 310 1.89 -2.59 10.42
C GLU A 310 2.59 -3.92 10.16
N THR A 311 1.96 -5.04 10.52
CA THR A 311 2.54 -6.38 10.36
C THR A 311 1.52 -7.35 9.75
N GLY A 312 1.78 -7.76 8.52
CA GLY A 312 1.07 -8.82 7.80
C GLY A 312 1.97 -10.06 7.64
N ALA A 313 2.19 -10.48 6.40
CA ALA A 313 3.08 -11.61 6.08
C ALA A 313 4.54 -11.36 6.51
N GLY A 314 4.93 -10.13 6.76
CA GLY A 314 6.23 -9.79 7.34
C GLY A 314 6.51 -10.48 8.69
N ALA A 315 5.47 -10.87 9.44
CA ALA A 315 5.63 -11.66 10.66
C ALA A 315 6.23 -13.06 10.39
N LEU A 316 5.77 -13.71 9.33
CA LEU A 316 6.33 -15.01 8.93
C LEU A 316 7.77 -14.87 8.42
N ASP A 317 8.08 -13.81 7.67
CA ASP A 317 9.45 -13.55 7.22
C ASP A 317 10.39 -13.26 8.40
N TRP A 318 9.93 -12.50 9.40
CA TRP A 318 10.66 -12.26 10.63
C TRP A 318 10.95 -13.59 11.37
N LEU A 319 9.95 -14.45 11.57
CA LEU A 319 10.13 -15.73 12.24
C LEU A 319 11.05 -16.65 11.42
N ARG A 320 10.91 -16.68 10.09
CA ARG A 320 11.76 -17.44 9.17
C ARG A 320 13.24 -17.12 9.36
N ARG A 321 13.59 -15.84 9.48
CA ARG A 321 14.99 -15.41 9.72
C ARG A 321 15.51 -15.89 11.08
N LEU A 322 14.68 -15.87 12.11
CA LEU A 322 15.05 -16.37 13.45
C LEU A 322 15.26 -17.88 13.47
N LEU A 323 14.53 -18.62 12.63
CA LEU A 323 14.63 -20.07 12.51
C LEU A 323 15.73 -20.54 11.53
N GLY A 324 16.66 -19.66 11.13
CA GLY A 324 17.79 -20.05 10.27
C GLY A 324 17.52 -19.98 8.77
N GLY A 325 16.42 -19.32 8.33
CA GLY A 325 16.18 -19.00 6.93
C GLY A 325 15.55 -20.11 6.09
N HIS A 326 14.78 -21.02 6.70
CA HIS A 326 13.99 -22.03 5.98
C HIS A 326 13.16 -21.41 4.84
N ASP A 327 12.83 -22.18 3.81
CA ASP A 327 11.87 -21.74 2.80
C ASP A 327 10.45 -21.69 3.35
N TYR A 328 9.57 -20.89 2.72
CA TYR A 328 8.21 -20.70 3.18
C TYR A 328 7.34 -21.96 3.10
N ALA A 329 7.60 -22.83 2.10
CA ALA A 329 6.85 -24.08 1.94
C ALA A 329 7.12 -25.04 3.09
N SER A 330 8.40 -25.20 3.49
CA SER A 330 8.80 -26.00 4.64
C SER A 330 8.18 -25.49 5.95
N LEU A 331 8.19 -24.18 6.19
CA LEU A 331 7.54 -23.59 7.38
C LEU A 331 6.04 -23.83 7.39
N THR A 332 5.38 -23.65 6.24
CA THR A 332 3.94 -23.88 6.11
C THR A 332 3.59 -25.36 6.33
N ALA A 333 4.45 -26.29 5.85
CA ALA A 333 4.28 -27.72 6.08
C ALA A 333 4.40 -28.08 7.58
N LEU A 334 5.37 -27.49 8.29
CA LEU A 334 5.47 -27.66 9.75
C LEU A 334 4.22 -27.13 10.47
N ALA A 335 3.74 -25.94 10.10
CA ALA A 335 2.52 -25.36 10.67
C ALA A 335 1.28 -26.23 10.42
N ALA A 336 1.21 -26.93 9.29
CA ALA A 336 0.10 -27.82 8.95
C ALA A 336 0.02 -29.05 9.88
N LEU A 337 1.13 -29.47 10.48
CA LEU A 337 1.16 -30.56 11.46
C LEU A 337 0.61 -30.15 12.84
N SER A 338 0.60 -28.87 13.14
CA SER A 338 0.00 -28.34 14.37
C SER A 338 -1.52 -28.17 14.19
N PRO A 339 -2.36 -28.53 15.17
CA PRO A 339 -3.81 -28.37 15.07
C PRO A 339 -4.24 -26.89 15.10
N PRO A 340 -5.47 -26.57 14.63
CA PRO A 340 -6.06 -25.24 14.82
C PRO A 340 -5.97 -24.79 16.28
N GLY A 341 -5.53 -23.53 16.48
CA GLY A 341 -5.25 -22.97 17.80
C GLY A 341 -3.82 -23.21 18.29
N ALA A 342 -2.92 -23.81 17.47
CA ALA A 342 -1.47 -23.97 17.73
C ALA A 342 -1.17 -24.56 19.11
N ARG A 343 -1.90 -25.58 19.51
CA ARG A 343 -1.88 -26.19 20.89
C ARG A 343 -1.94 -25.15 22.01
N GLY A 344 -2.65 -24.04 21.79
CA GLY A 344 -2.83 -22.96 22.77
C GLY A 344 -1.82 -21.85 22.68
N VAL A 345 -0.74 -21.96 21.89
CA VAL A 345 0.19 -20.86 21.67
C VAL A 345 -0.52 -19.70 20.98
N ARG A 346 -0.27 -18.48 21.45
CA ARG A 346 -0.85 -17.25 20.89
C ARG A 346 0.26 -16.31 20.48
N PHE A 347 0.20 -15.83 19.25
CA PHE A 347 1.09 -14.77 18.76
C PHE A 347 0.33 -13.45 18.59
N ARG A 348 0.92 -12.36 19.04
CA ARG A 348 0.45 -11.00 18.85
C ARG A 348 1.37 -10.31 17.86
N PRO A 349 0.90 -9.90 16.66
CA PRO A 349 1.79 -9.59 15.55
C PRO A 349 2.33 -8.15 15.55
N TRP A 350 2.37 -7.45 16.68
CA TRP A 350 2.70 -6.03 16.75
C TRP A 350 4.21 -5.74 16.74
N LEU A 351 4.94 -6.34 15.79
CA LEU A 351 6.41 -6.22 15.66
C LEU A 351 6.87 -4.76 15.52
N ALA A 352 6.13 -3.96 14.74
CA ALA A 352 6.40 -2.54 14.49
C ALA A 352 5.41 -1.59 15.18
N GLY A 353 4.72 -2.07 16.22
CA GLY A 353 3.55 -1.38 16.74
C GLY A 353 2.30 -1.71 15.91
N GLU A 354 1.24 -0.91 16.04
CA GLU A 354 0.03 -1.08 15.25
C GLU A 354 -0.56 0.28 14.87
N ARG A 355 -1.33 0.32 13.77
CA ARG A 355 -2.05 1.50 13.28
C ARG A 355 -3.57 1.31 13.33
N SER A 356 -4.09 0.26 12.71
CA SER A 356 -5.52 -0.02 12.66
C SER A 356 -5.85 -1.40 13.25
N PRO A 357 -6.93 -1.56 13.99
CA PRO A 357 -7.95 -0.57 14.36
C PRO A 357 -7.62 0.21 15.63
N ALA A 358 -6.40 0.12 16.17
CA ALA A 358 -5.97 0.87 17.34
C ALA A 358 -4.51 1.28 17.20
N GLU A 359 -4.24 2.59 17.23
CA GLU A 359 -2.91 3.10 16.99
C GLU A 359 -2.08 3.15 18.28
N ASP A 360 -0.99 2.42 18.32
CA ASP A 360 0.10 2.57 19.28
C ASP A 360 1.41 1.99 18.73
N LYS A 361 2.36 2.87 18.43
CA LYS A 361 3.70 2.50 17.93
C LYS A 361 4.61 1.92 19.02
N SER A 362 4.18 1.91 20.28
CA SER A 362 5.00 1.41 21.40
C SER A 362 4.73 -0.03 21.78
N VAL A 363 3.61 -0.62 21.35
CA VAL A 363 3.36 -2.06 21.55
C VAL A 363 4.34 -2.92 20.77
N ARG A 364 4.60 -4.12 21.24
CA ARG A 364 5.51 -5.08 20.61
C ARG A 364 4.86 -6.45 20.52
N ALA A 365 5.36 -7.24 19.55
CA ALA A 365 4.93 -8.61 19.37
C ALA A 365 5.29 -9.48 20.58
N SER A 366 4.49 -10.53 20.80
CA SER A 366 4.74 -11.49 21.86
C SER A 366 4.17 -12.86 21.55
N PHE A 367 4.85 -13.91 21.99
CA PHE A 367 4.27 -15.24 22.15
C PHE A 367 3.75 -15.39 23.57
N ALA A 368 2.61 -16.02 23.73
CA ALA A 368 2.01 -16.34 25.03
C ALA A 368 1.61 -17.81 25.11
N ASN A 369 1.54 -18.33 26.34
CA ASN A 369 1.14 -19.69 26.64
C ASN A 369 2.06 -20.78 26.04
N LEU A 370 3.38 -20.50 25.97
CA LEU A 370 4.37 -21.51 25.60
C LEU A 370 4.58 -22.53 26.72
N SER A 371 4.79 -23.76 26.33
CA SER A 371 5.14 -24.88 27.22
C SER A 371 6.26 -25.74 26.61
N LEU A 372 6.82 -26.63 27.37
CA LEU A 372 7.84 -27.58 26.89
C LEU A 372 7.31 -28.58 25.85
N ALA A 373 6.01 -28.70 25.70
CA ALA A 373 5.38 -29.57 24.72
C ALA A 373 5.23 -28.93 23.32
N ASN A 374 5.49 -27.62 23.18
CA ASN A 374 5.37 -26.94 21.91
C ASN A 374 6.61 -27.11 21.03
N ASP A 375 6.37 -27.23 19.74
CA ASP A 375 7.41 -27.37 18.72
C ASP A 375 7.42 -26.18 17.73
N THR A 376 8.33 -26.22 16.77
CA THR A 376 8.45 -25.19 15.73
C THR A 376 7.17 -25.02 14.90
N GLY A 377 6.45 -26.13 14.62
CA GLY A 377 5.20 -26.10 13.89
C GLY A 377 4.12 -25.29 14.63
N ASP A 378 4.06 -25.40 15.96
CA ASP A 378 3.15 -24.61 16.79
C ASP A 378 3.49 -23.13 16.74
N LEU A 379 4.77 -22.77 16.77
CA LEU A 379 5.19 -21.37 16.68
C LEU A 379 4.85 -20.76 15.33
N VAL A 380 5.14 -21.47 14.24
CA VAL A 380 4.82 -21.00 12.89
C VAL A 380 3.31 -20.86 12.74
N ARG A 381 2.54 -21.86 13.15
CA ARG A 381 1.08 -21.81 13.11
C ARG A 381 0.53 -20.65 13.94
N ALA A 382 1.02 -20.45 15.14
CA ALA A 382 0.61 -19.33 15.99
C ALA A 382 0.86 -17.97 15.31
N VAL A 383 1.96 -17.82 14.54
CA VAL A 383 2.21 -16.59 13.76
C VAL A 383 1.16 -16.42 12.66
N LEU A 384 0.86 -17.47 11.88
CA LEU A 384 -0.17 -17.41 10.83
C LEU A 384 -1.54 -17.05 11.42
N GLU A 385 -1.93 -17.69 12.52
CA GLU A 385 -3.19 -17.47 13.22
C GLU A 385 -3.25 -16.09 13.89
N GLY A 386 -2.16 -15.63 14.48
CA GLY A 386 -2.08 -14.32 15.14
C GLY A 386 -2.26 -13.17 14.16
N VAL A 387 -1.65 -13.26 12.97
CA VAL A 387 -1.84 -12.28 11.89
C VAL A 387 -3.28 -12.30 11.38
N ALA A 388 -3.85 -13.48 11.13
CA ALA A 388 -5.23 -13.61 10.68
C ALA A 388 -6.24 -13.08 11.72
N ALA A 389 -6.03 -13.38 13.01
CA ALA A 389 -6.86 -12.86 14.09
C ALA A 389 -6.79 -11.33 14.21
N ASN A 390 -5.59 -10.74 14.03
CA ASN A 390 -5.42 -9.29 14.02
C ASN A 390 -6.16 -8.67 12.82
N SER A 391 -6.10 -9.30 11.65
CA SER A 391 -6.88 -8.88 10.48
C SER A 391 -8.38 -9.04 10.69
N ALA A 392 -8.84 -10.08 11.37
CA ALA A 392 -10.25 -10.27 11.74
C ALA A 392 -10.73 -9.17 12.70
N TRP A 393 -9.90 -8.75 13.65
CA TRP A 393 -10.20 -7.62 14.51
C TRP A 393 -10.39 -6.31 13.71
N LEU A 394 -9.49 -6.00 12.79
CA LEU A 394 -9.65 -4.86 11.86
C LEU A 394 -10.89 -5.02 10.99
N PHE A 395 -11.11 -6.21 10.43
CA PHE A 395 -12.22 -6.50 9.52
C PHE A 395 -13.58 -6.20 10.15
N GLY A 396 -13.79 -6.55 11.42
CA GLY A 396 -15.02 -6.21 12.15
C GLY A 396 -15.27 -4.69 12.27
N HIS A 397 -14.19 -3.89 12.37
CA HIS A 397 -14.31 -2.43 12.33
C HIS A 397 -14.60 -1.90 10.92
N VAL A 398 -14.07 -2.53 9.86
CA VAL A 398 -14.40 -2.18 8.47
C VAL A 398 -15.87 -2.50 8.16
N GLU A 399 -16.40 -3.64 8.60
CA GLU A 399 -17.84 -3.96 8.47
C GLU A 399 -18.71 -2.94 9.23
N SER A 400 -18.31 -2.55 10.43
CA SER A 400 -19.00 -1.50 11.19
C SER A 400 -18.92 -0.13 10.49
N PHE A 401 -17.76 0.21 9.91
CA PHE A 401 -17.55 1.43 9.16
C PHE A 401 -18.42 1.48 7.91
N THR A 402 -18.52 0.39 7.16
CA THR A 402 -19.35 0.28 5.95
C THR A 402 -20.81 -0.04 6.23
N THR A 403 -21.16 -0.39 7.49
CA THR A 403 -22.49 -0.88 7.89
C THR A 403 -22.98 -2.07 7.06
N ARG A 404 -22.06 -2.93 6.63
CA ARG A 404 -22.33 -4.08 5.76
C ARG A 404 -21.57 -5.31 6.24
N ARG A 405 -22.17 -6.49 6.04
CA ARG A 405 -21.44 -7.76 6.04
C ARG A 405 -20.68 -7.86 4.71
N LEU A 406 -19.38 -8.00 4.78
CA LEU A 406 -18.49 -8.02 3.63
C LEU A 406 -18.12 -9.47 3.28
N GLU A 407 -18.68 -9.98 2.20
CA GLU A 407 -18.47 -11.36 1.75
C GLU A 407 -18.84 -11.50 0.26
N PRO A 408 -18.10 -12.27 -0.58
CA PRO A 408 -16.83 -12.92 -0.24
C PRO A 408 -15.69 -11.91 -0.06
N VAL A 409 -14.58 -12.36 0.56
CA VAL A 409 -13.34 -11.56 0.68
C VAL A 409 -12.28 -12.12 -0.26
N ARG A 410 -11.83 -11.31 -1.21
CA ARG A 410 -10.76 -11.70 -2.14
C ARG A 410 -9.40 -11.51 -1.50
N LEU A 411 -8.61 -12.59 -1.42
CA LEU A 411 -7.31 -12.60 -0.79
C LEU A 411 -6.19 -12.53 -1.84
N LEU A 412 -5.25 -11.61 -1.65
CA LEU A 412 -4.12 -11.39 -2.53
C LEU A 412 -2.83 -11.05 -1.75
N GLY A 413 -1.70 -10.93 -2.46
CA GLY A 413 -0.39 -10.65 -1.87
C GLY A 413 0.46 -11.90 -1.64
N GLY A 414 1.70 -11.72 -1.19
CA GLY A 414 2.66 -12.83 -1.05
C GLY A 414 2.23 -13.90 -0.05
N GLY A 415 1.62 -13.49 1.07
CA GLY A 415 1.12 -14.43 2.09
C GLY A 415 -0.06 -15.27 1.62
N ALA A 416 -0.81 -14.79 0.64
CA ALA A 416 -1.95 -15.51 0.06
C ALA A 416 -1.56 -16.75 -0.75
N GLN A 417 -0.27 -16.95 -1.06
CA GLN A 417 0.20 -18.14 -1.78
C GLN A 417 0.05 -19.43 -0.96
N SER A 418 -0.12 -19.35 0.37
CA SER A 418 -0.30 -20.50 1.25
C SER A 418 -1.77 -20.88 1.38
N ASP A 419 -2.15 -22.10 0.98
CA ASP A 419 -3.49 -22.65 1.17
C ASP A 419 -3.86 -22.73 2.65
N LEU A 420 -2.91 -23.14 3.50
CA LEU A 420 -3.12 -23.16 4.94
C LEU A 420 -3.46 -21.78 5.48
N TRP A 421 -2.73 -20.75 5.04
CA TRP A 421 -3.01 -19.40 5.54
C TRP A 421 -4.33 -18.85 5.02
N ALA A 422 -4.69 -19.15 3.77
CA ALA A 422 -5.99 -18.78 3.21
C ALA A 422 -7.15 -19.45 3.99
N GLN A 423 -7.01 -20.74 4.36
CA GLN A 423 -7.98 -21.42 5.21
C GLN A 423 -8.04 -20.81 6.61
N ILE A 424 -6.90 -20.49 7.22
CA ILE A 424 -6.85 -19.80 8.53
C ILE A 424 -7.58 -18.46 8.46
N TYR A 425 -7.44 -17.70 7.34
CA TYR A 425 -8.18 -16.45 7.12
C TYR A 425 -9.69 -16.70 7.01
N ALA A 426 -10.13 -17.74 6.29
CA ALA A 426 -11.54 -18.10 6.21
C ALA A 426 -12.11 -18.37 7.60
N ASP A 427 -11.42 -19.15 8.40
CA ASP A 427 -11.82 -19.52 9.75
C ASP A 427 -11.80 -18.32 10.72
N ALA A 428 -10.73 -17.50 10.68
CA ALA A 428 -10.55 -16.35 11.59
C ALA A 428 -11.54 -15.22 11.31
N LEU A 429 -11.86 -14.96 10.04
CA LEU A 429 -12.84 -13.95 9.64
C LEU A 429 -14.28 -14.46 9.73
N ASP A 430 -14.49 -15.78 9.78
CA ASP A 430 -15.79 -16.42 9.61
C ASP A 430 -16.48 -15.95 8.32
N ARG A 431 -15.71 -15.98 7.20
CA ARG A 431 -16.10 -15.49 5.87
C ARG A 431 -15.52 -16.40 4.78
N ARG A 432 -16.27 -16.54 3.70
CA ARG A 432 -15.75 -17.13 2.46
C ARG A 432 -14.59 -16.31 1.93
N ILE A 433 -13.43 -16.95 1.78
CA ILE A 433 -12.23 -16.39 1.16
C ILE A 433 -12.14 -16.87 -0.29
N GLU A 434 -11.95 -15.93 -1.20
CA GLU A 434 -11.64 -16.18 -2.61
C GLU A 434 -10.20 -15.74 -2.87
N ARG A 435 -9.25 -16.67 -2.76
CA ARG A 435 -7.87 -16.37 -3.13
C ARG A 435 -7.77 -16.21 -4.64
N VAL A 436 -7.35 -15.03 -5.10
CA VAL A 436 -7.15 -14.79 -6.53
C VAL A 436 -6.01 -15.64 -7.07
N ASP A 437 -6.11 -16.10 -8.31
CA ASP A 437 -5.00 -16.81 -8.98
C ASP A 437 -3.77 -15.91 -9.08
N SER A 438 -2.59 -16.50 -8.90
CA SER A 438 -1.31 -15.78 -8.91
C SER A 438 -1.35 -14.50 -8.06
N PRO A 439 -1.62 -14.61 -6.74
CA PRO A 439 -1.96 -13.48 -5.87
C PRO A 439 -0.82 -12.46 -5.73
N LEU A 440 0.42 -12.85 -6.00
CA LEU A 440 1.59 -11.98 -6.03
C LEU A 440 1.57 -10.99 -7.22
N LEU A 441 0.84 -11.33 -8.29
CA LEU A 441 0.77 -10.56 -9.53
C LEU A 441 -0.51 -9.73 -9.65
N ALA A 442 -1.33 -9.68 -8.59
CA ALA A 442 -2.60 -8.97 -8.63
C ALA A 442 -2.43 -7.47 -8.96
N GLN A 443 -1.44 -6.79 -8.37
CA GLN A 443 -1.21 -5.37 -8.63
C GLN A 443 -0.78 -5.12 -10.08
N VAL A 444 0.15 -5.91 -10.64
CA VAL A 444 0.53 -5.75 -12.06
C VAL A 444 -0.63 -6.04 -13.01
N ARG A 445 -1.51 -7.02 -12.70
CA ARG A 445 -2.74 -7.23 -13.47
C ARG A 445 -3.68 -6.04 -13.40
N GLY A 446 -3.85 -5.46 -12.20
CA GLY A 446 -4.66 -4.26 -12.01
C GLY A 446 -4.12 -3.06 -12.80
N ALA A 447 -2.81 -2.85 -12.79
CA ALA A 447 -2.16 -1.82 -13.61
C ALA A 447 -2.38 -2.10 -15.11
N ALA A 448 -2.18 -3.34 -15.56
CA ALA A 448 -2.38 -3.73 -16.96
C ALA A 448 -3.82 -3.47 -17.43
N LEU A 449 -4.84 -3.73 -16.60
CA LEU A 449 -6.24 -3.44 -16.94
C LEU A 449 -6.45 -1.95 -17.24
N LEU A 450 -5.80 -1.05 -16.47
CA LEU A 450 -5.86 0.38 -16.74
C LEU A 450 -5.21 0.74 -18.07
N ALA A 451 -4.01 0.19 -18.37
CA ALA A 451 -3.35 0.40 -19.65
C ALA A 451 -4.23 -0.11 -20.82
N TRP A 452 -4.79 -1.31 -20.71
CA TRP A 452 -5.68 -1.86 -21.72
C TRP A 452 -6.95 -1.05 -21.94
N ALA A 453 -7.51 -0.44 -20.87
CA ALA A 453 -8.67 0.44 -20.99
C ALA A 453 -8.35 1.64 -21.90
N LYS A 454 -7.15 2.21 -21.79
CA LYS A 454 -6.71 3.34 -22.62
C LYS A 454 -6.36 2.92 -24.03
N VAL A 455 -5.62 1.82 -24.21
CA VAL A 455 -5.28 1.28 -25.53
C VAL A 455 -6.54 0.97 -26.34
N ARG A 456 -7.55 0.38 -25.71
CA ARG A 456 -8.82 0.01 -26.36
C ARG A 456 -9.85 1.11 -26.42
N ASN A 457 -9.58 2.25 -25.82
CA ASN A 457 -10.52 3.36 -25.64
C ASN A 457 -11.89 2.88 -25.09
N ARG A 458 -11.84 2.05 -24.03
CA ARG A 458 -13.02 1.49 -23.38
C ARG A 458 -13.06 1.87 -21.90
N PRO A 459 -14.26 2.04 -21.31
CA PRO A 459 -14.40 2.23 -19.89
C PRO A 459 -13.69 1.11 -19.09
N LEU A 460 -12.93 1.47 -18.05
CA LEU A 460 -12.20 0.51 -17.22
C LEU A 460 -13.14 -0.56 -16.64
N ALA A 461 -14.34 -0.18 -16.22
CA ALA A 461 -15.36 -1.08 -15.67
C ALA A 461 -15.76 -2.23 -16.61
N GLU A 462 -15.65 -2.03 -17.93
CA GLU A 462 -15.95 -3.07 -18.92
C GLU A 462 -14.83 -4.09 -19.11
N LEU A 463 -13.61 -3.74 -18.69
CA LEU A 463 -12.43 -4.60 -18.82
C LEU A 463 -12.11 -5.36 -17.53
N VAL A 464 -12.61 -4.88 -16.40
CA VAL A 464 -12.42 -5.57 -15.13
C VAL A 464 -13.25 -6.85 -15.13
N THR A 465 -12.56 -7.97 -15.15
CA THR A 465 -13.16 -9.30 -14.98
C THR A 465 -12.76 -9.86 -13.62
N SER A 466 -13.60 -10.72 -13.05
CA SER A 466 -13.19 -11.50 -11.88
C SER A 466 -12.08 -12.46 -12.29
N PRO A 467 -10.90 -12.39 -11.67
CA PRO A 467 -9.86 -13.38 -11.92
C PRO A 467 -10.34 -14.76 -11.46
N PRO A 468 -9.75 -15.86 -11.96
CA PRO A 468 -9.93 -17.17 -11.37
C PRO A 468 -9.59 -17.15 -9.89
N VAL A 469 -10.35 -17.90 -9.07
CA VAL A 469 -10.18 -17.94 -7.62
C VAL A 469 -10.18 -19.37 -7.09
N THR A 470 -9.42 -19.61 -6.02
CA THR A 470 -9.57 -20.79 -5.18
C THR A 470 -10.40 -20.41 -3.96
N VAL A 471 -11.44 -21.17 -3.67
CA VAL A 471 -12.41 -20.88 -2.60
C VAL A 471 -12.03 -21.61 -1.32
N PHE A 472 -12.11 -20.92 -0.19
CA PHE A 472 -11.94 -21.46 1.16
C PHE A 472 -13.16 -21.07 1.98
N GLU A 473 -13.92 -22.05 2.41
CA GLU A 473 -15.07 -21.86 3.31
C GLU A 473 -14.62 -22.00 4.77
N PRO A 474 -15.24 -21.28 5.72
CA PRO A 474 -14.96 -21.46 7.14
C PRO A 474 -15.28 -22.90 7.58
N THR A 475 -14.31 -23.55 8.22
CA THR A 475 -14.46 -24.92 8.73
C THR A 475 -14.24 -25.03 10.25
N ASN A 476 -13.46 -24.12 10.82
CA ASN A 476 -13.06 -24.10 12.23
C ASN A 476 -13.17 -22.71 12.87
N ALA A 477 -14.16 -21.90 12.51
CA ALA A 477 -14.31 -20.54 13.01
C ALA A 477 -14.32 -20.43 14.54
N ASP A 478 -14.91 -21.41 15.22
CA ASP A 478 -14.96 -21.44 16.70
C ASP A 478 -13.59 -21.50 17.36
N ALA A 479 -12.59 -22.13 16.71
CA ALA A 479 -11.22 -22.21 17.23
C ALA A 479 -10.56 -20.81 17.34
N TYR A 480 -10.97 -19.86 16.51
CA TYR A 480 -10.36 -18.51 16.43
C TYR A 480 -11.18 -17.44 17.13
N ARG A 481 -12.48 -17.66 17.36
CA ARG A 481 -13.41 -16.66 17.95
C ARG A 481 -12.90 -16.08 19.27
N ALA A 482 -12.45 -16.93 20.17
CA ALA A 482 -11.91 -16.49 21.46
C ALA A 482 -10.61 -15.64 21.29
N GLN A 483 -9.73 -16.06 20.39
CA GLN A 483 -8.48 -15.34 20.09
C GLN A 483 -8.77 -13.93 19.51
N VAL A 484 -9.67 -13.81 18.56
CA VAL A 484 -10.08 -12.52 17.98
C VAL A 484 -10.70 -11.63 19.04
N ALA A 485 -11.62 -12.19 19.86
CA ALA A 485 -12.33 -11.43 20.90
C ALA A 485 -11.41 -10.88 22.01
N GLU A 486 -10.30 -11.55 22.32
CA GLU A 486 -9.37 -11.09 23.36
C GLU A 486 -8.44 -9.96 22.90
N LEU A 487 -8.16 -9.82 21.58
CA LEU A 487 -7.15 -8.88 21.06
C LEU A 487 -7.35 -7.43 21.51
N PRO A 488 -8.57 -6.84 21.49
CA PRO A 488 -8.77 -5.46 21.94
C PRO A 488 -8.37 -5.23 23.40
N ALA A 489 -8.65 -6.20 24.27
CA ALA A 489 -8.29 -6.10 25.70
C ALA A 489 -6.78 -6.26 25.90
N ARG A 490 -6.16 -7.19 25.18
CA ARG A 490 -4.71 -7.43 25.22
C ARG A 490 -3.93 -6.24 24.69
N PHE A 491 -4.35 -5.69 23.55
CA PHE A 491 -3.74 -4.46 23.01
C PHE A 491 -3.75 -3.32 24.03
N ARG A 492 -4.91 -3.05 24.64
CA ARG A 492 -5.01 -2.00 25.68
C ARG A 492 -4.10 -2.27 26.89
N ALA A 493 -3.95 -3.52 27.31
CA ALA A 493 -3.07 -3.88 28.42
C ALA A 493 -1.60 -3.62 28.09
N GLU A 494 -1.14 -4.06 26.90
CA GLU A 494 0.24 -3.88 26.45
C GLU A 494 0.56 -2.40 26.17
N SER A 495 -0.37 -1.66 25.56
CA SER A 495 -0.24 -0.21 25.38
C SER A 495 -0.04 0.54 26.72
N ARG A 496 -0.80 0.16 27.75
CA ARG A 496 -0.62 0.73 29.10
C ARG A 496 0.74 0.35 29.70
N ALA A 497 1.17 -0.89 29.54
CA ALA A 497 2.47 -1.36 30.04
C ALA A 497 3.62 -0.63 29.35
N ALA A 498 3.60 -0.52 28.03
CA ALA A 498 4.60 0.20 27.25
C ALA A 498 4.70 1.69 27.63
N ARG A 499 3.56 2.35 27.84
CA ARG A 499 3.52 3.76 28.30
C ARG A 499 4.06 3.92 29.72
N ARG A 500 3.83 2.95 30.62
CA ARG A 500 4.40 2.98 31.99
C ARG A 500 5.91 2.81 31.95
N ALA A 501 6.43 1.89 31.15
CA ALA A 501 7.86 1.67 30.99
C ALA A 501 8.61 2.93 30.49
N LYS A 502 8.01 3.68 29.54
CA LYS A 502 8.57 4.94 29.03
C LYS A 502 8.58 6.08 30.06
N ARG A 503 7.72 6.05 31.08
CA ARG A 503 7.65 7.10 32.11
C ARG A 503 8.70 6.97 33.22
N GLY A 504 9.44 5.86 33.27
CA GLY A 504 10.40 5.56 34.33
C GLY A 504 9.76 5.35 35.70
N PRO A 505 10.48 4.85 36.71
CA PRO A 505 10.01 4.89 38.10
C PRO A 505 9.82 6.36 38.49
N ARG A 506 8.64 6.71 38.97
CA ARG A 506 8.46 7.99 39.66
C ARG A 506 9.46 7.98 40.84
N SER A 507 10.44 8.89 40.84
CA SER A 507 11.25 9.15 42.00
C SER A 507 10.30 9.43 43.15
N ALA A 508 10.33 8.54 44.15
CA ALA A 508 9.59 8.68 45.38
C ALA A 508 10.20 9.83 46.23
#